data_b57779ee908a2ae2197fc6c3ec640b47
#
_entry.id   b57779ee908a2ae2197fc6c3ec640b47
#
_cell.length_a   1.000
_cell.length_b   1.000
_cell.length_c   1.000
_cell.angle_alpha   90.00
_cell.angle_beta   90.00
_cell.angle_gamma   90.00
#
_symmetry.space_group_name_H-M   'P 1'
#
loop_
_entity.id
_entity.type
_entity.pdbx_description
1 polymer ?
#
loop_
_entity_poly.entity_id
_entity_poly.type
_entity_poly.pdbx_seq_one_letter_code
_entity_poly.pdbx_strand_id
1 'polypeptide(L)'
;MYVPLLKNRTVEVSVLHQLNELGIFGKHVLPLIELVQEKTRSNNKRTFLEELGELLKSSPNTVLFLDFFKSTKLRGTTDSIREYITQSVRQPDFCIQQLKLLESFKRQVIPVISYLSENIAFDRITYENTEYKALFGRVAFRIKVQEFDKVFDFLEPMI
;
A
#
# COMPACT_ATOMS: atom_id res chain seq x y z
N MET A 1 3.90 14.80 -12.84
CA MET A 1 3.71 13.42 -12.35
C MET A 1 2.36 13.35 -11.66
N TYR A 2 1.55 12.35 -11.97
CA TYR A 2 0.21 12.15 -11.38
C TYR A 2 0.21 10.89 -10.51
N VAL A 3 -0.31 11.00 -9.28
CA VAL A 3 -0.39 9.90 -8.31
C VAL A 3 -1.87 9.62 -8.01
N PRO A 4 -2.56 8.75 -8.78
CA PRO A 4 -3.92 8.36 -8.48
C PRO A 4 -3.96 7.44 -7.27
N LEU A 5 -4.97 7.66 -6.41
CA LEU A 5 -5.30 6.76 -5.32
C LEU A 5 -6.27 5.69 -5.83
N LEU A 6 -5.87 4.45 -5.79
CA LEU A 6 -6.66 3.30 -6.20
C LEU A 6 -6.82 2.32 -5.03
N LYS A 7 -7.97 1.67 -4.93
CA LYS A 7 -8.15 0.54 -4.00
C LYS A 7 -8.02 -0.76 -4.78
N ASN A 8 -7.60 -1.83 -4.13
CA ASN A 8 -7.51 -3.14 -4.79
C ASN A 8 -8.89 -3.81 -4.96
N ARG A 9 -9.83 -3.06 -5.57
CA ARG A 9 -11.15 -3.53 -5.98
C ARG A 9 -11.17 -3.82 -7.47
N THR A 10 -12.15 -4.60 -7.92
CA THR A 10 -12.23 -5.08 -9.30
C THR A 10 -12.08 -3.98 -10.36
N VAL A 11 -12.75 -2.84 -10.19
CA VAL A 11 -12.73 -1.76 -11.18
C VAL A 11 -11.36 -1.09 -11.22
N GLU A 12 -10.81 -0.74 -10.06
CA GLU A 12 -9.52 -0.06 -9.96
C GLU A 12 -8.37 -0.96 -10.42
N VAL A 13 -8.44 -2.27 -10.17
CA VAL A 13 -7.44 -3.23 -10.65
C VAL A 13 -7.48 -3.34 -12.18
N SER A 14 -8.67 -3.26 -12.80
CA SER A 14 -8.75 -3.24 -14.27
C SER A 14 -8.06 -2.01 -14.87
N VAL A 15 -8.07 -0.88 -14.18
CA VAL A 15 -7.33 0.33 -14.59
C VAL A 15 -5.81 0.07 -14.61
N LEU A 16 -5.26 -0.63 -13.61
CA LEU A 16 -3.84 -0.98 -13.59
C LEU A 16 -3.43 -1.81 -14.81
N HIS A 17 -4.25 -2.79 -15.19
CA HIS A 17 -4.02 -3.58 -16.39
C HIS A 17 -4.06 -2.73 -17.67
N GLN A 18 -5.04 -1.84 -17.80
CA GLN A 18 -5.12 -0.92 -18.94
C GLN A 18 -3.92 0.03 -19.02
N LEU A 19 -3.49 0.61 -17.90
CA LEU A 19 -2.28 1.45 -17.83
C LEU A 19 -1.04 0.67 -18.29
N ASN A 20 -0.94 -0.59 -17.93
CA ASN A 20 0.14 -1.48 -18.34
C ASN A 20 0.10 -1.76 -19.86
N GLU A 21 -1.06 -2.12 -20.39
CA GLU A 21 -1.28 -2.36 -21.83
C GLU A 21 -0.95 -1.13 -22.67
N LEU A 22 -1.27 0.07 -22.19
CA LEU A 22 -0.94 1.34 -22.84
C LEU A 22 0.54 1.75 -22.69
N GLY A 23 1.34 1.04 -21.91
CA GLY A 23 2.75 1.33 -21.66
C GLY A 23 3.02 2.64 -20.93
N ILE A 24 2.02 3.19 -20.23
CA ILE A 24 2.12 4.44 -19.45
C ILE A 24 2.26 4.21 -17.95
N PHE A 25 2.07 2.97 -17.50
CA PHE A 25 2.23 2.57 -16.09
C PHE A 25 3.66 2.82 -15.61
N GLY A 26 3.81 3.59 -14.55
CA GLY A 26 5.10 3.90 -13.95
C GLY A 26 5.94 4.97 -14.65
N LYS A 27 5.52 5.51 -15.81
CA LYS A 27 6.24 6.59 -16.50
C LYS A 27 5.74 7.98 -16.11
N HIS A 28 4.44 8.21 -16.28
CA HIS A 28 3.78 9.48 -15.98
C HIS A 28 2.75 9.36 -14.86
N VAL A 29 2.33 8.13 -14.60
CA VAL A 29 1.35 7.77 -13.58
C VAL A 29 2.01 6.84 -12.58
N LEU A 30 2.16 7.28 -11.34
CA LEU A 30 2.65 6.48 -10.21
C LEU A 30 1.47 6.17 -9.29
N PRO A 31 0.78 5.06 -9.45
CA PRO A 31 -0.39 4.78 -8.63
C PRO A 31 -0.02 4.53 -7.17
N LEU A 32 -0.82 5.07 -6.25
CA LEU A 32 -0.88 4.65 -4.87
C LEU A 32 -2.03 3.67 -4.72
N ILE A 33 -1.70 2.43 -4.39
CA ILE A 33 -2.68 1.35 -4.22
C ILE A 33 -2.94 1.16 -2.74
N GLU A 34 -4.19 1.38 -2.30
CA GLU A 34 -4.64 1.04 -0.95
C GLU A 34 -5.16 -0.40 -0.92
N LEU A 35 -4.52 -1.22 -0.10
CA LEU A 35 -4.96 -2.59 0.18
C LEU A 35 -6.11 -2.57 1.18
N VAL A 36 -7.30 -2.95 0.71
CA VAL A 36 -8.52 -3.04 1.52
C VAL A 36 -9.00 -4.49 1.70
N GLN A 37 -8.44 -5.41 0.93
CA GLN A 37 -8.82 -6.83 0.93
C GLN A 37 -7.70 -7.71 0.39
N GLU A 38 -7.69 -8.98 0.75
CA GLU A 38 -6.70 -9.94 0.30
C GLU A 38 -6.85 -10.28 -1.19
N LYS A 39 -8.08 -10.45 -1.65
CA LYS A 39 -8.41 -10.86 -3.03
C LYS A 39 -9.30 -9.82 -3.69
N THR A 40 -9.09 -9.59 -4.98
CA THR A 40 -9.94 -8.69 -5.78
C THR A 40 -11.39 -9.18 -5.85
N ARG A 41 -11.58 -10.50 -5.91
CA ARG A 41 -12.88 -11.19 -5.86
C ARG A 41 -12.77 -12.41 -4.97
N SER A 42 -13.84 -12.77 -4.28
CA SER A 42 -13.87 -13.91 -3.35
C SER A 42 -13.54 -15.27 -4.01
N ASN A 43 -13.86 -15.43 -5.27
CA ASN A 43 -13.60 -16.65 -6.05
C ASN A 43 -12.22 -16.68 -6.72
N ASN A 44 -11.39 -15.65 -6.58
CA ASN A 44 -10.04 -15.66 -7.11
C ASN A 44 -9.22 -16.74 -6.40
N LYS A 45 -8.42 -17.48 -7.18
CA LYS A 45 -7.47 -18.47 -6.64
C LYS A 45 -6.25 -17.78 -6.01
N ARG A 46 -5.88 -16.61 -6.52
CA ARG A 46 -4.71 -15.83 -6.09
C ARG A 46 -5.11 -14.63 -5.24
N THR A 47 -4.22 -14.21 -4.38
CA THR A 47 -4.32 -12.93 -3.68
C THR A 47 -4.03 -11.78 -4.65
N PHE A 48 -4.46 -10.57 -4.29
CA PHE A 48 -4.14 -9.38 -5.09
C PHE A 48 -2.63 -9.14 -5.20
N LEU A 49 -1.86 -9.40 -4.13
CA LEU A 49 -0.41 -9.18 -4.17
C LEU A 49 0.31 -10.16 -5.10
N GLU A 50 -0.18 -11.40 -5.21
CA GLU A 50 0.33 -12.34 -6.22
C GLU A 50 -0.01 -11.88 -7.64
N GLU A 51 -1.23 -11.37 -7.88
CA GLU A 51 -1.64 -10.78 -9.18
C GLU A 51 -0.78 -9.55 -9.50
N LEU A 52 -0.53 -8.68 -8.51
CA LEU A 52 0.32 -7.51 -8.66
C LEU A 52 1.77 -7.89 -8.98
N GLY A 53 2.30 -8.94 -8.35
CA GLY A 53 3.63 -9.48 -8.65
C GLY A 53 3.76 -9.91 -10.12
N GLU A 54 2.76 -10.57 -10.69
CA GLU A 54 2.77 -10.93 -12.12
C GLU A 54 2.72 -9.68 -13.03
N LEU A 55 1.95 -8.67 -12.65
CA LEU A 55 1.90 -7.40 -13.37
C LEU A 55 3.27 -6.69 -13.35
N LEU A 56 3.94 -6.66 -12.20
CA LEU A 56 5.26 -6.03 -12.05
C LEU A 56 6.35 -6.77 -12.84
N LYS A 57 6.28 -8.09 -12.98
CA LYS A 57 7.18 -8.86 -13.86
C LYS A 57 7.08 -8.44 -15.31
N SER A 58 5.87 -8.17 -15.79
CA SER A 58 5.64 -7.72 -17.18
C SER A 58 6.01 -6.26 -17.41
N SER A 59 6.23 -5.48 -16.36
CA SER A 59 6.47 -4.04 -16.40
C SER A 59 7.69 -3.63 -15.55
N PRO A 60 8.93 -4.00 -15.93
CA PRO A 60 10.11 -3.86 -15.07
C PRO A 60 10.48 -2.42 -14.70
N ASN A 61 10.02 -1.44 -15.47
CA ASN A 61 10.29 -0.02 -15.24
C ASN A 61 9.16 0.69 -14.46
N THR A 62 8.16 -0.04 -14.03
CA THR A 62 7.04 0.50 -13.26
C THR A 62 7.45 0.74 -11.82
N VAL A 63 6.99 1.86 -11.25
CA VAL A 63 7.06 2.16 -9.82
C VAL A 63 5.66 2.46 -9.32
N LEU A 64 5.33 1.95 -8.15
CA LEU A 64 4.06 2.23 -7.48
C LEU A 64 4.26 2.41 -5.97
N PHE A 65 3.29 3.08 -5.36
CA PHE A 65 3.15 3.16 -3.90
C PHE A 65 2.14 2.12 -3.44
N LEU A 66 2.44 1.44 -2.32
CA LEU A 66 1.58 0.42 -1.74
C LEU A 66 1.28 0.77 -0.28
N ASP A 67 0.02 1.00 0.03
CA ASP A 67 -0.46 1.38 1.35
C ASP A 67 -1.48 0.35 1.87
N PHE A 68 -1.52 0.15 3.18
CA PHE A 68 -2.59 -0.61 3.84
C PHE A 68 -3.65 0.35 4.33
N PHE A 69 -4.90 0.12 3.92
CA PHE A 69 -6.00 0.93 4.41
C PHE A 69 -6.18 0.75 5.92
N LYS A 70 -5.99 1.82 6.68
CA LYS A 70 -5.95 1.79 8.15
C LYS A 70 -7.15 2.48 8.82
N SER A 71 -8.31 2.54 8.16
CA SER A 71 -9.52 3.10 8.75
C SER A 71 -10.61 2.05 8.91
N THR A 72 -11.11 1.88 10.13
CA THR A 72 -12.22 0.98 10.44
C THR A 72 -13.60 1.54 10.05
N LYS A 73 -13.67 2.80 9.60
CA LYS A 73 -14.92 3.52 9.27
C LYS A 73 -15.43 3.25 7.83
N LEU A 74 -14.99 2.18 7.18
CA LEU A 74 -15.45 1.86 5.81
C LEU A 74 -16.89 1.32 5.86
N ARG A 75 -17.85 2.02 5.22
CA ARG A 75 -19.23 1.59 5.12
C ARG A 75 -19.42 0.57 3.98
N GLY A 76 -20.39 -0.34 4.13
CA GLY A 76 -20.74 -1.29 3.07
C GLY A 76 -19.69 -2.35 2.78
N THR A 77 -18.89 -2.75 3.76
CA THR A 77 -17.87 -3.78 3.64
C THR A 77 -18.40 -5.15 4.05
N THR A 78 -17.91 -6.19 3.36
CA THR A 78 -18.09 -7.59 3.79
C THR A 78 -17.26 -7.88 5.04
N ASP A 79 -17.57 -8.97 5.73
CA ASP A 79 -16.83 -9.35 6.95
C ASP A 79 -15.36 -9.64 6.64
N SER A 80 -15.05 -10.26 5.51
CA SER A 80 -13.67 -10.52 5.07
C SER A 80 -12.86 -9.24 4.84
N ILE A 81 -13.46 -8.22 4.25
CA ILE A 81 -12.82 -6.90 4.08
C ILE A 81 -12.59 -6.24 5.44
N ARG A 82 -13.58 -6.31 6.32
CA ARG A 82 -13.47 -5.75 7.68
C ARG A 82 -12.36 -6.44 8.48
N GLU A 83 -12.28 -7.76 8.37
CA GLU A 83 -11.22 -8.54 9.03
C GLU A 83 -9.83 -8.16 8.51
N TYR A 84 -9.63 -8.10 7.19
CA TYR A 84 -8.37 -7.67 6.57
C TYR A 84 -7.94 -6.28 7.05
N ILE A 85 -8.86 -5.30 7.05
CA ILE A 85 -8.58 -3.96 7.55
C ILE A 85 -8.26 -3.98 9.04
N THR A 86 -8.97 -4.77 9.84
CA THR A 86 -8.72 -4.89 11.27
C THR A 86 -7.32 -5.44 11.55
N GLN A 87 -6.90 -6.47 10.81
CA GLN A 87 -5.54 -6.99 10.89
C GLN A 87 -4.51 -5.94 10.50
N SER A 88 -4.73 -5.23 9.40
CA SER A 88 -3.84 -4.13 8.94
C SER A 88 -3.71 -3.00 9.96
N VAL A 89 -4.79 -2.70 10.72
CA VAL A 89 -4.78 -1.67 11.76
C VAL A 89 -4.11 -2.15 13.05
N ARG A 90 -4.33 -3.40 13.46
CA ARG A 90 -3.94 -3.90 14.78
C ARG A 90 -2.59 -4.63 14.80
N GLN A 91 -2.19 -5.19 13.67
CA GLN A 91 -1.05 -6.11 13.59
C GLN A 91 -0.02 -5.60 12.56
N PRO A 92 1.01 -4.86 12.97
CA PRO A 92 2.05 -4.41 12.03
C PRO A 92 2.74 -5.57 11.33
N ASP A 93 2.97 -6.70 12.02
CA ASP A 93 3.57 -7.90 11.43
C ASP A 93 2.75 -8.47 10.26
N PHE A 94 1.42 -8.35 10.31
CA PHE A 94 0.57 -8.73 9.19
C PHE A 94 0.94 -7.94 7.93
N CYS A 95 1.08 -6.61 8.04
CA CYS A 95 1.48 -5.76 6.91
C CYS A 95 2.86 -6.14 6.39
N ILE A 96 3.82 -6.40 7.28
CA ILE A 96 5.18 -6.81 6.92
C ILE A 96 5.17 -8.14 6.17
N GLN A 97 4.42 -9.14 6.65
CA GLN A 97 4.29 -10.44 5.98
C GLN A 97 3.68 -10.31 4.58
N GLN A 98 2.65 -9.47 4.42
CA GLN A 98 2.07 -9.19 3.12
C GLN A 98 3.09 -8.56 2.17
N LEU A 99 3.87 -7.58 2.63
CA LEU A 99 4.89 -6.91 1.84
C LEU A 99 6.02 -7.86 1.42
N LYS A 100 6.40 -8.84 2.23
CA LYS A 100 7.41 -9.87 1.89
C LYS A 100 7.08 -10.62 0.59
N LEU A 101 5.81 -10.77 0.24
CA LEU A 101 5.39 -11.38 -1.03
C LEU A 101 5.90 -10.58 -2.25
N LEU A 102 6.22 -9.30 -2.07
CA LEU A 102 6.71 -8.41 -3.12
C LEU A 102 8.17 -8.00 -2.95
N GLU A 103 8.94 -8.63 -2.06
CA GLU A 103 10.34 -8.29 -1.80
C GLU A 103 11.23 -8.37 -3.05
N SER A 104 10.96 -9.32 -3.95
CA SER A 104 11.65 -9.43 -5.25
C SER A 104 11.44 -8.21 -6.15
N PHE A 105 10.43 -7.38 -5.88
CA PHE A 105 10.08 -6.15 -6.60
C PHE A 105 10.46 -4.87 -5.85
N LYS A 106 11.46 -4.91 -4.95
CA LYS A 106 11.89 -3.77 -4.12
C LYS A 106 12.26 -2.49 -4.89
N ARG A 107 12.62 -2.62 -6.17
CA ARG A 107 12.89 -1.46 -7.03
C ARG A 107 11.61 -0.82 -7.60
N GLN A 108 10.50 -1.54 -7.59
CA GLN A 108 9.24 -1.15 -8.21
C GLN A 108 8.19 -0.77 -7.18
N VAL A 109 8.28 -1.30 -5.96
CA VAL A 109 7.33 -1.04 -4.87
C VAL A 109 7.93 -0.08 -3.86
N ILE A 110 7.16 0.95 -3.50
CA ILE A 110 7.44 1.87 -2.39
C ILE A 110 6.36 1.65 -1.36
N PRO A 111 6.64 0.97 -0.23
CA PRO A 111 5.66 0.85 0.84
C PRO A 111 5.36 2.22 1.44
N VAL A 112 4.10 2.41 1.83
CA VAL A 112 3.61 3.66 2.40
C VAL A 112 3.21 3.43 3.86
N ILE A 113 3.64 4.32 4.74
CA ILE A 113 3.16 4.41 6.11
C ILE A 113 2.18 5.58 6.17
N SER A 114 0.90 5.26 6.34
CA SER A 114 -0.14 6.27 6.50
C SER A 114 -0.29 6.65 7.96
N TYR A 115 -0.04 7.92 8.28
CA TYR A 115 -0.39 8.50 9.57
C TYR A 115 -1.85 8.97 9.55
N LEU A 116 -2.67 8.26 10.30
CA LEU A 116 -4.07 8.61 10.55
C LEU A 116 -4.23 8.80 12.06
N SER A 117 -4.16 10.02 12.52
CA SER A 117 -4.00 10.49 13.91
C SER A 117 -4.75 9.75 15.02
N GLU A 118 -5.82 9.03 14.68
CA GLU A 118 -6.68 8.37 15.67
C GLU A 118 -6.25 6.93 16.01
N ASN A 119 -5.35 6.30 15.22
CA ASN A 119 -5.20 4.84 15.27
C ASN A 119 -3.74 4.33 15.26
N ILE A 120 -2.73 5.18 15.14
CA ILE A 120 -1.36 4.71 14.98
C ILE A 120 -0.44 5.42 15.97
N ALA A 121 0.12 4.64 16.90
CA ALA A 121 1.15 5.10 17.83
C ALA A 121 2.49 5.34 17.10
N PHE A 122 3.28 6.28 17.58
CA PHE A 122 4.60 6.60 17.03
C PHE A 122 5.54 5.39 17.03
N ASP A 123 5.51 4.55 18.07
CA ASP A 123 6.30 3.30 18.15
C ASP A 123 6.02 2.37 16.96
N ARG A 124 4.77 2.30 16.55
CA ARG A 124 4.38 1.51 15.40
C ARG A 124 4.93 2.10 14.09
N ILE A 125 4.90 3.41 13.92
CA ILE A 125 5.48 4.09 12.75
C ILE A 125 6.98 3.79 12.67
N THR A 126 7.68 3.90 13.79
CA THR A 126 9.12 3.59 13.90
C THR A 126 9.39 2.13 13.51
N TYR A 127 8.60 1.21 14.03
CA TYR A 127 8.72 -0.21 13.71
C TYR A 127 8.47 -0.50 12.23
N GLU A 128 7.33 -0.03 11.68
CA GLU A 128 7.01 -0.20 10.25
C GLU A 128 8.08 0.45 9.36
N ASN A 129 8.60 1.62 9.71
CA ASN A 129 9.66 2.29 8.95
C ASN A 129 10.95 1.46 8.90
N THR A 130 11.37 0.90 10.04
CA THR A 130 12.56 0.04 10.13
C THR A 130 12.40 -1.20 9.25
N GLU A 131 11.30 -1.92 9.40
CA GLU A 131 11.05 -3.15 8.66
C GLU A 131 10.85 -2.91 7.16
N TYR A 132 10.12 -1.85 6.78
CA TYR A 132 9.91 -1.53 5.36
C TYR A 132 11.19 -1.06 4.68
N LYS A 133 12.03 -0.27 5.37
CA LYS A 133 13.37 0.10 4.87
C LYS A 133 14.28 -1.11 4.72
N ALA A 134 14.25 -2.06 5.65
CA ALA A 134 15.01 -3.29 5.55
C ALA A 134 14.62 -4.13 4.31
N LEU A 135 13.32 -4.22 4.00
CA LEU A 135 12.81 -5.00 2.87
C LEU A 135 13.01 -4.28 1.52
N PHE A 136 12.70 -2.99 1.45
CA PHE A 136 12.59 -2.25 0.18
C PHE A 136 13.64 -1.15 -0.02
N GLY A 137 14.40 -0.81 1.02
CA GLY A 137 15.40 0.26 0.98
C GLY A 137 14.84 1.68 0.98
N ARG A 138 13.53 1.82 0.91
CA ARG A 138 12.82 3.11 0.85
C ARG A 138 11.39 2.98 1.36
N VAL A 139 10.86 4.09 1.88
CA VAL A 139 9.50 4.21 2.43
C VAL A 139 8.95 5.57 2.05
N ALA A 140 7.64 5.67 1.87
CA ALA A 140 6.93 6.93 1.77
C ALA A 140 6.01 7.12 2.97
N PHE A 141 5.83 8.37 3.39
CA PHE A 141 4.87 8.73 4.43
C PHE A 141 3.68 9.46 3.80
N ARG A 142 2.49 9.07 4.24
CA ARG A 142 1.24 9.73 3.87
C ARG A 142 0.62 10.36 5.09
N ILE A 143 0.59 11.69 5.11
CA ILE A 143 0.14 12.50 6.23
C ILE A 143 -1.02 13.37 5.77
N LYS A 144 -2.06 13.50 6.59
CA LYS A 144 -3.09 14.51 6.35
C LYS A 144 -2.50 15.88 6.57
N VAL A 145 -2.83 16.84 5.70
CA VAL A 145 -2.30 18.21 5.78
C VAL A 145 -2.53 18.83 7.18
N GLN A 146 -3.69 18.58 7.78
CA GLN A 146 -4.04 19.10 9.10
C GLN A 146 -3.21 18.50 10.25
N GLU A 147 -2.52 17.38 10.00
CA GLU A 147 -1.70 16.69 11.00
C GLU A 147 -0.19 16.92 10.75
N PHE A 148 0.17 17.59 9.65
CA PHE A 148 1.56 17.72 9.22
C PHE A 148 2.44 18.34 10.32
N ASP A 149 2.04 19.49 10.86
CA ASP A 149 2.83 20.22 11.88
C ASP A 149 3.01 19.40 13.17
N LYS A 150 2.04 18.52 13.50
CA LYS A 150 2.10 17.70 14.72
C LYS A 150 3.07 16.53 14.63
N VAL A 151 3.35 16.07 13.42
CA VAL A 151 4.11 14.84 13.21
C VAL A 151 5.44 15.08 12.49
N PHE A 152 5.64 16.25 11.94
CA PHE A 152 6.81 16.55 11.12
C PHE A 152 8.13 16.34 11.90
N ASP A 153 8.25 16.93 13.08
CA ASP A 153 9.45 16.81 13.93
C ASP A 153 9.79 15.35 14.28
N PHE A 154 8.75 14.51 14.38
CA PHE A 154 8.93 13.09 14.62
C PHE A 154 9.37 12.34 13.34
N LEU A 155 8.85 12.72 12.18
CA LEU A 155 9.13 12.03 10.93
C LEU A 155 10.42 12.52 10.24
N GLU A 156 10.83 13.76 10.48
CA GLU A 156 12.02 14.35 9.86
C GLU A 156 13.27 13.45 9.97
N PRO A 157 13.59 12.86 11.14
CA PRO A 157 14.76 11.96 11.26
C PRO A 157 14.60 10.63 10.50
N MET A 158 13.40 10.32 10.00
CA MET A 158 13.10 9.08 9.30
C MET A 158 13.10 9.23 7.77
N ILE A 159 13.06 10.46 7.28
CA ILE A 159 13.03 10.79 5.84
C ILE A 159 14.47 10.83 5.30
#